data_6fe79f02373cf61a7951ea66a6265aa7
#
_entry.id   6fe79f02373cf61a7951ea66a6265aa7
#
_cell.length_a   1.000
_cell.length_b   1.000
_cell.length_c   1.000
_cell.angle_alpha   90.00
_cell.angle_beta   90.00
_cell.angle_gamma   90.00
#
_symmetry.space_group_name_H-M   'P 1'
#
loop_
_entity.id
_entity.type
_entity.pdbx_description
1 polymer ?
#
loop_
_entity_poly.entity_id
_entity_poly.type
_entity_poly.pdbx_seq_one_letter_code
_entity_poly.pdbx_strand_id
1 'polypeptide(L)'
;MVANSTVANTQPKRLSIGIIGGGIGGVAFAVALSRDSQLDVQLFEAAPQFSEIGAGVSFGPNAVKAIQLLGLENAYQRIADSSPAPFEDVWFEWRRGSDDTYLTASLAPGVGQSSVHRADFLDAIVANLPEGIAHFGKRCIGVKQGTDSATASFDDGTHFTGDVIIGFDGIKSAVRPHVLPPEQYGEITPFWSGTYAYRGMIPTRDLEIALEAKGSEKRLALVPQMYLGKDRHILTFPVKQSQLVNVVAFITDRSIPNPKLPEGEEWVQAVSQAEMLDVFAGWSPACQAILECIPEPTRWALHELPELARYQRDRVLIMGEAAHALVPHQGAGAGQALEDAYVLATLLADASCRSHNVSTVLSAFEQVRHSRTCKVQRTSHEAGDVYEYAGEGIGDDEAELINNLESRFEWLWNHDPHEDVIAAKNSLKFETSENWG
;
A
#
# COMPACT_ATOMS: atom_id res chain seq x y z
N MET A 1 27.05 -10.30 54.03
CA MET A 1 26.19 -9.75 53.02
C MET A 1 26.46 -10.55 51.74
N VAL A 2 25.60 -11.47 51.41
CA VAL A 2 25.71 -12.27 50.16
C VAL A 2 24.91 -11.55 49.14
N ALA A 3 25.58 -11.05 48.09
CA ALA A 3 24.91 -10.43 46.94
C ALA A 3 24.19 -11.53 46.13
N ASN A 4 22.87 -11.53 46.16
CA ASN A 4 22.06 -12.31 45.25
C ASN A 4 22.15 -11.66 43.86
N SER A 5 23.04 -12.16 43.03
CA SER A 5 22.99 -11.89 41.58
C SER A 5 21.79 -12.69 40.99
N THR A 6 20.68 -12.04 40.80
CA THR A 6 19.60 -12.54 39.92
C THR A 6 20.17 -12.63 38.51
N VAL A 7 20.64 -13.81 38.11
CA VAL A 7 20.89 -14.13 36.71
C VAL A 7 19.52 -14.14 36.05
N ALA A 8 19.25 -13.13 35.24
CA ALA A 8 18.10 -13.13 34.36
C ALA A 8 18.23 -14.37 33.46
N ASN A 9 17.34 -15.34 33.66
CA ASN A 9 17.25 -16.55 32.87
C ASN A 9 16.62 -16.20 31.52
N THR A 10 17.38 -15.55 30.65
CA THR A 10 16.95 -15.27 29.28
C THR A 10 17.03 -16.56 28.49
N GLN A 11 15.90 -17.25 28.36
CA GLN A 11 15.79 -18.33 27.36
C GLN A 11 16.18 -17.78 25.98
N PRO A 12 16.94 -18.54 25.17
CA PRO A 12 17.30 -18.12 23.83
C PRO A 12 16.02 -17.86 23.02
N LYS A 13 15.95 -16.71 22.34
CA LYS A 13 14.82 -16.38 21.46
C LYS A 13 14.69 -17.41 20.34
N ARG A 14 13.46 -17.70 19.95
CA ARG A 14 13.14 -18.71 18.96
C ARG A 14 13.60 -18.33 17.55
N LEU A 15 13.40 -17.09 17.15
CA LEU A 15 13.82 -16.52 15.86
C LEU A 15 14.34 -15.10 16.03
N SER A 16 15.35 -14.74 15.23
CA SER A 16 15.85 -13.37 15.05
C SER A 16 15.48 -12.87 13.66
N ILE A 17 14.70 -11.78 13.61
CA ILE A 17 14.04 -11.26 12.41
C ILE A 17 14.49 -9.82 12.16
N GLY A 18 15.10 -9.57 10.99
CA GLY A 18 15.42 -8.23 10.51
C GLY A 18 14.36 -7.74 9.50
N ILE A 19 13.74 -6.62 9.78
CA ILE A 19 12.77 -5.96 8.90
C ILE A 19 13.45 -4.75 8.29
N ILE A 20 13.47 -4.65 6.96
CA ILE A 20 14.07 -3.54 6.23
C ILE A 20 12.98 -2.65 5.66
N GLY A 21 12.86 -1.42 6.16
CA GLY A 21 11.86 -0.42 5.77
C GLY A 21 10.82 -0.15 6.84
N GLY A 22 10.70 1.11 7.25
CA GLY A 22 9.83 1.62 8.31
C GLY A 22 8.55 2.32 7.81
N GLY A 23 8.06 1.98 6.61
CA GLY A 23 6.75 2.41 6.13
C GLY A 23 5.60 1.68 6.85
N ILE A 24 4.34 2.01 6.50
CA ILE A 24 3.12 1.48 7.14
C ILE A 24 3.16 -0.05 7.29
N GLY A 25 3.50 -0.80 6.22
CA GLY A 25 3.55 -2.26 6.25
C GLY A 25 4.62 -2.81 7.19
N GLY A 26 5.86 -2.28 7.10
CA GLY A 26 6.98 -2.73 7.92
C GLY A 26 6.79 -2.45 9.42
N VAL A 27 6.25 -1.27 9.77
CA VAL A 27 5.93 -0.93 11.17
C VAL A 27 4.78 -1.78 11.69
N ALA A 28 3.70 -1.97 10.91
CA ALA A 28 2.57 -2.83 11.30
C ALA A 28 3.03 -4.29 11.52
N PHE A 29 3.92 -4.79 10.67
CA PHE A 29 4.52 -6.11 10.81
C PHE A 29 5.39 -6.22 12.07
N ALA A 30 6.25 -5.21 12.33
CA ALA A 30 7.07 -5.18 13.54
C ALA A 30 6.22 -5.15 14.83
N VAL A 31 5.14 -4.36 14.84
CA VAL A 31 4.17 -4.31 15.96
C VAL A 31 3.52 -5.69 16.18
N ALA A 32 3.09 -6.34 15.11
CA ALA A 32 2.45 -7.66 15.22
C ALA A 32 3.39 -8.73 15.80
N LEU A 33 4.63 -8.79 15.29
CA LEU A 33 5.65 -9.74 15.77
C LEU A 33 6.11 -9.45 17.19
N SER A 34 6.21 -8.19 17.59
CA SER A 34 6.72 -7.80 18.92
C SER A 34 5.84 -8.26 20.08
N ARG A 35 4.62 -8.71 19.81
CA ARG A 35 3.72 -9.31 20.81
C ARG A 35 4.16 -10.69 21.27
N ASP A 36 4.95 -11.40 20.47
CA ASP A 36 5.57 -12.66 20.86
C ASP A 36 6.97 -12.42 21.43
N SER A 37 7.11 -12.52 22.74
CA SER A 37 8.39 -12.33 23.44
C SER A 37 9.48 -13.33 23.06
N GLN A 38 9.13 -14.41 22.37
CA GLN A 38 10.08 -15.42 21.88
C GLN A 38 10.75 -14.99 20.56
N LEU A 39 10.27 -13.92 19.90
CA LEU A 39 10.86 -13.39 18.69
C LEU A 39 11.81 -12.23 19.03
N ASP A 40 12.95 -12.18 18.34
CA ASP A 40 13.89 -11.06 18.36
C ASP A 40 13.68 -10.25 17.08
N VAL A 41 12.95 -9.14 17.20
CA VAL A 41 12.52 -8.32 16.08
C VAL A 41 13.33 -7.04 16.06
N GLN A 42 13.96 -6.74 14.90
CA GLN A 42 14.69 -5.50 14.67
C GLN A 42 14.19 -4.87 13.37
N LEU A 43 13.85 -3.59 13.39
CA LEU A 43 13.37 -2.79 12.26
C LEU A 43 14.42 -1.74 11.88
N PHE A 44 14.80 -1.71 10.60
CA PHE A 44 15.82 -0.81 10.06
C PHE A 44 15.20 0.15 9.05
N GLU A 45 15.27 1.47 9.36
CA GLU A 45 14.72 2.54 8.53
C GLU A 45 15.86 3.43 8.00
N ALA A 46 15.82 3.72 6.70
CA ALA A 46 16.83 4.54 6.02
C ALA A 46 16.77 6.03 6.43
N ALA A 47 15.56 6.52 6.73
CA ALA A 47 15.37 7.90 7.19
C ALA A 47 15.84 8.08 8.64
N PRO A 48 16.13 9.34 9.08
CA PRO A 48 16.53 9.62 10.45
C PRO A 48 15.40 9.46 11.49
N GLN A 49 14.17 9.32 11.03
CA GLN A 49 12.97 9.08 11.83
C GLN A 49 11.87 8.48 10.96
N PHE A 50 10.83 7.96 11.57
CA PHE A 50 9.63 7.58 10.82
C PHE A 50 9.02 8.83 10.17
N SER A 51 8.71 8.71 8.89
CA SER A 51 8.07 9.80 8.13
C SER A 51 7.32 9.25 6.93
N GLU A 52 6.19 9.89 6.63
CA GLU A 52 5.42 9.64 5.43
C GLU A 52 5.07 10.95 4.73
N ILE A 53 4.95 10.90 3.41
CA ILE A 53 4.52 12.05 2.64
C ILE A 53 3.05 12.33 2.99
N GLY A 54 2.74 13.59 3.27
CA GLY A 54 1.39 14.06 3.56
C GLY A 54 0.45 13.82 2.37
N ALA A 55 -0.24 12.69 2.37
CA ALA A 55 -1.22 12.31 1.37
C ALA A 55 -2.34 11.49 2.04
N GLY A 56 -3.52 11.44 1.41
CA GLY A 56 -4.57 10.53 1.83
C GLY A 56 -4.30 9.09 1.39
N VAL A 57 -4.72 8.14 2.18
CA VAL A 57 -4.85 6.73 1.81
C VAL A 57 -6.22 6.23 2.23
N SER A 58 -6.83 5.41 1.37
CA SER A 58 -8.15 4.82 1.61
C SER A 58 -8.03 3.32 1.83
N PHE A 59 -8.82 2.78 2.73
CA PHE A 59 -8.87 1.37 3.05
C PHE A 59 -10.26 0.80 2.78
N GLY A 60 -10.34 -0.18 1.89
CA GLY A 60 -11.54 -0.97 1.68
C GLY A 60 -11.72 -2.04 2.76
N PRO A 61 -12.84 -2.79 2.72
CA PRO A 61 -13.19 -3.80 3.74
C PRO A 61 -12.10 -4.81 4.07
N ASN A 62 -11.40 -5.34 3.07
CA ASN A 62 -10.28 -6.28 3.26
C ASN A 62 -9.11 -5.67 4.05
N ALA A 63 -8.78 -4.42 3.76
CA ALA A 63 -7.69 -3.71 4.44
C ALA A 63 -8.08 -3.34 5.88
N VAL A 64 -9.31 -2.88 6.10
CA VAL A 64 -9.85 -2.64 7.46
C VAL A 64 -9.85 -3.94 8.27
N LYS A 65 -10.22 -5.06 7.65
CA LYS A 65 -10.13 -6.40 8.27
C LYS A 65 -8.69 -6.76 8.66
N ALA A 66 -7.72 -6.51 7.78
CA ALA A 66 -6.30 -6.74 8.09
C ALA A 66 -5.82 -5.85 9.26
N ILE A 67 -6.22 -4.59 9.32
CA ILE A 67 -5.93 -3.68 10.45
C ILE A 67 -6.49 -4.24 11.76
N GLN A 68 -7.72 -4.76 11.76
CA GLN A 68 -8.34 -5.39 12.93
C GLN A 68 -7.56 -6.64 13.37
N LEU A 69 -7.25 -7.52 12.43
CA LEU A 69 -6.51 -8.75 12.69
C LEU A 69 -5.08 -8.48 13.21
N LEU A 70 -4.45 -7.39 12.76
CA LEU A 70 -3.18 -6.89 13.29
C LEU A 70 -3.34 -6.26 14.70
N GLY A 71 -4.58 -6.11 15.22
CA GLY A 71 -4.86 -5.48 16.51
C GLY A 71 -4.53 -4.00 16.54
N LEU A 72 -4.65 -3.33 15.41
CA LEU A 72 -4.44 -1.89 15.22
C LEU A 72 -5.75 -1.11 15.13
N GLU A 73 -6.91 -1.78 15.30
CA GLU A 73 -8.24 -1.20 15.14
C GLU A 73 -8.45 0.08 15.95
N ASN A 74 -8.13 0.06 17.25
CA ASN A 74 -8.30 1.23 18.11
C ASN A 74 -7.43 2.44 17.69
N ALA A 75 -6.23 2.19 17.16
CA ALA A 75 -5.36 3.24 16.66
C ALA A 75 -5.93 3.84 15.38
N TYR A 76 -6.45 2.99 14.52
CA TYR A 76 -7.05 3.35 13.24
C TYR A 76 -8.37 4.13 13.39
N GLN A 77 -9.32 3.61 14.17
CA GLN A 77 -10.66 4.22 14.32
C GLN A 77 -10.62 5.64 14.87
N ARG A 78 -9.59 6.01 15.63
CA ARG A 78 -9.44 7.38 16.17
C ARG A 78 -9.15 8.43 15.11
N ILE A 79 -8.67 8.02 13.95
CA ILE A 79 -8.18 8.92 12.88
C ILE A 79 -8.84 8.69 11.54
N ALA A 80 -9.60 7.59 11.40
CA ALA A 80 -10.29 7.25 10.16
C ALA A 80 -11.43 8.20 9.89
N ASP A 81 -11.55 8.62 8.65
CA ASP A 81 -12.67 9.38 8.12
C ASP A 81 -13.77 8.43 7.63
N SER A 82 -15.00 8.91 7.66
CA SER A 82 -16.16 8.28 7.06
C SER A 82 -17.05 9.32 6.43
N SER A 83 -17.77 8.95 5.37
CA SER A 83 -18.73 9.83 4.73
C SER A 83 -19.94 10.12 5.66
N PRO A 84 -20.56 11.30 5.57
CA PRO A 84 -21.76 11.62 6.35
C PRO A 84 -22.97 10.84 5.85
N ALA A 85 -23.97 10.65 6.74
CA ALA A 85 -25.26 10.05 6.37
C ALA A 85 -25.95 10.83 5.23
N PRO A 86 -26.55 10.16 4.25
CA PRO A 86 -26.73 8.71 4.07
C PRO A 86 -25.66 8.05 3.18
N PHE A 87 -24.44 8.57 3.15
CA PHE A 87 -23.36 8.14 2.23
C PHE A 87 -22.29 7.28 2.91
N GLU A 88 -22.58 6.72 4.09
CA GLU A 88 -21.60 6.01 4.92
C GLU A 88 -21.02 4.78 4.23
N ASP A 89 -21.79 4.14 3.36
CA ASP A 89 -21.38 2.93 2.63
C ASP A 89 -20.71 3.24 1.27
N VAL A 90 -20.64 4.53 0.87
CA VAL A 90 -20.08 4.91 -0.43
C VAL A 90 -18.57 4.76 -0.42
N TRP A 91 -18.03 3.95 -1.37
CA TRP A 91 -16.62 3.91 -1.70
C TRP A 91 -16.24 5.08 -2.58
N PHE A 92 -16.91 5.24 -3.75
CA PHE A 92 -16.88 6.40 -4.60
C PHE A 92 -18.23 6.59 -5.30
N GLU A 93 -18.67 7.84 -5.44
CA GLU A 93 -19.60 8.24 -6.47
C GLU A 93 -18.82 8.46 -7.78
N TRP A 94 -19.33 7.89 -8.86
CA TRP A 94 -18.73 7.97 -10.19
C TRP A 94 -19.48 9.00 -11.03
N ARG A 95 -18.74 9.92 -11.63
CA ARG A 95 -19.27 11.02 -12.41
C ARG A 95 -18.55 11.17 -13.74
N ARG A 96 -19.24 11.71 -14.73
CA ARG A 96 -18.61 12.13 -15.96
C ARG A 96 -17.88 13.46 -15.75
N GLY A 97 -16.59 13.52 -16.05
CA GLY A 97 -15.74 14.69 -15.80
C GLY A 97 -16.11 15.92 -16.64
N SER A 98 -16.75 15.75 -17.81
CA SER A 98 -17.10 16.84 -18.71
C SER A 98 -18.29 17.69 -18.25
N ASP A 99 -19.25 17.11 -17.52
CA ASP A 99 -20.54 17.74 -17.20
C ASP A 99 -21.10 17.43 -15.81
N ASP A 100 -20.36 16.76 -14.94
CA ASP A 100 -20.74 16.31 -13.59
C ASP A 100 -21.90 15.30 -13.54
N THR A 101 -22.29 14.72 -14.67
CA THR A 101 -23.37 13.71 -14.65
C THR A 101 -22.99 12.57 -13.72
N TYR A 102 -23.84 12.31 -12.72
CA TYR A 102 -23.75 11.14 -11.86
C TYR A 102 -24.02 9.87 -12.67
N LEU A 103 -23.14 8.90 -12.60
CA LEU A 103 -23.26 7.61 -13.29
C LEU A 103 -23.75 6.52 -12.36
N THR A 104 -23.01 6.27 -11.29
CA THR A 104 -23.33 5.26 -10.27
C THR A 104 -22.47 5.46 -9.01
N ALA A 105 -22.55 4.53 -8.05
CA ALA A 105 -21.67 4.46 -6.90
C ALA A 105 -21.19 3.01 -6.66
N SER A 106 -19.93 2.85 -6.29
CA SER A 106 -19.46 1.61 -5.67
C SER A 106 -19.76 1.66 -4.17
N LEU A 107 -20.35 0.61 -3.62
CA LEU A 107 -20.71 0.53 -2.23
C LEU A 107 -19.86 -0.51 -1.49
N ALA A 108 -19.39 -0.16 -0.32
CA ALA A 108 -18.67 -1.04 0.62
C ALA A 108 -19.44 -1.08 1.96
N PRO A 109 -20.50 -1.91 2.07
CA PRO A 109 -21.41 -1.89 3.20
C PRO A 109 -20.71 -2.02 4.56
N GLY A 110 -21.03 -1.14 5.48
CA GLY A 110 -20.48 -1.09 6.85
C GLY A 110 -19.06 -0.53 6.97
N VAL A 111 -18.42 -0.16 5.87
CA VAL A 111 -17.07 0.43 5.84
C VAL A 111 -17.04 1.74 5.05
N GLY A 112 -17.70 1.78 3.88
CA GLY A 112 -17.58 2.88 2.94
C GLY A 112 -16.16 3.09 2.45
N GLN A 113 -15.81 4.34 2.16
CA GLN A 113 -14.42 4.71 1.99
C GLN A 113 -13.86 5.15 3.36
N SER A 114 -13.13 4.26 3.99
CA SER A 114 -12.44 4.57 5.22
C SER A 114 -11.04 5.11 4.87
N SER A 115 -10.85 6.41 5.05
CA SER A 115 -9.63 7.12 4.68
C SER A 115 -8.91 7.70 5.87
N VAL A 116 -7.60 7.83 5.75
CA VAL A 116 -6.73 8.45 6.75
C VAL A 116 -5.67 9.32 6.07
N HIS A 117 -5.12 10.26 6.80
CA HIS A 117 -3.88 10.89 6.41
C HIS A 117 -2.70 9.94 6.70
N ARG A 118 -1.84 9.66 5.71
CA ARG A 118 -0.78 8.61 5.80
C ARG A 118 0.16 8.80 6.96
N ALA A 119 0.62 10.04 7.22
CA ALA A 119 1.52 10.33 8.32
C ALA A 119 0.84 10.09 9.68
N ASP A 120 -0.42 10.52 9.84
CA ASP A 120 -1.17 10.33 11.08
C ASP A 120 -1.41 8.82 11.35
N PHE A 121 -1.59 8.02 10.29
CA PHE A 121 -1.74 6.57 10.43
C PHE A 121 -0.41 5.89 10.79
N LEU A 122 0.71 6.30 10.18
CA LEU A 122 2.02 5.80 10.57
C LEU A 122 2.32 6.13 12.04
N ASP A 123 2.09 7.36 12.47
CA ASP A 123 2.29 7.78 13.87
C ASP A 123 1.43 6.96 14.83
N ALA A 124 0.16 6.69 14.46
CA ALA A 124 -0.74 5.87 15.26
C ALA A 124 -0.28 4.41 15.39
N ILE A 125 0.35 3.84 14.36
CA ILE A 125 0.93 2.49 14.41
C ILE A 125 2.22 2.50 15.23
N VAL A 126 3.10 3.48 14.99
CA VAL A 126 4.40 3.63 15.69
C VAL A 126 4.19 3.74 17.21
N ALA A 127 3.13 4.38 17.67
CA ALA A 127 2.77 4.46 19.08
C ALA A 127 2.54 3.08 19.75
N ASN A 128 2.38 2.01 18.97
CA ASN A 128 2.26 0.63 19.45
C ASN A 128 3.57 -0.18 19.31
N LEU A 129 4.63 0.41 18.75
CA LEU A 129 5.91 -0.25 18.57
C LEU A 129 6.72 -0.17 19.87
N PRO A 130 7.22 -1.28 20.45
CA PRO A 130 8.07 -1.25 21.63
C PRO A 130 9.37 -0.47 21.39
N GLU A 131 9.86 0.21 22.44
CA GLU A 131 11.14 0.90 22.39
C GLU A 131 12.31 -0.04 22.08
N GLY A 132 13.31 0.46 21.35
CA GLY A 132 14.54 -0.26 21.03
C GLY A 132 14.45 -1.24 19.85
N ILE A 133 13.27 -1.40 19.21
CA ILE A 133 13.10 -2.24 18.01
C ILE A 133 13.55 -1.49 16.75
N ALA A 134 13.30 -0.19 16.65
CA ALA A 134 13.58 0.61 15.47
C ALA A 134 14.98 1.21 15.47
N HIS A 135 15.68 1.10 14.34
CA HIS A 135 17.01 1.65 14.08
C HIS A 135 16.94 2.57 12.85
N PHE A 136 17.27 3.83 13.03
CA PHE A 136 17.19 4.87 11.99
C PHE A 136 18.55 5.16 11.34
N GLY A 137 18.50 5.80 10.14
CA GLY A 137 19.71 6.05 9.35
C GLY A 137 20.34 4.76 8.85
N LYS A 138 19.55 3.71 8.65
CA LYS A 138 19.99 2.37 8.27
C LYS A 138 19.52 2.04 6.86
N ARG A 139 20.14 2.66 5.86
CA ARG A 139 19.87 2.36 4.45
C ARG A 139 20.50 1.03 4.07
N CYS A 140 19.65 0.04 3.80
CA CYS A 140 20.11 -1.26 3.32
C CYS A 140 20.74 -1.11 1.92
N ILE A 141 21.93 -1.68 1.74
CA ILE A 141 22.66 -1.70 0.46
C ILE A 141 22.81 -3.11 -0.11
N GLY A 142 22.35 -4.13 0.61
CA GLY A 142 22.35 -5.51 0.14
C GLY A 142 22.17 -6.52 1.24
N VAL A 143 21.88 -7.75 0.84
CA VAL A 143 21.68 -8.90 1.74
C VAL A 143 22.60 -10.05 1.30
N LYS A 144 23.19 -10.75 2.27
CA LYS A 144 23.94 -11.99 2.03
C LYS A 144 23.28 -13.12 2.78
N GLN A 145 23.02 -14.23 2.10
CA GLN A 145 22.44 -15.43 2.70
C GLN A 145 23.51 -16.48 2.99
N GLY A 146 23.44 -17.09 4.16
CA GLY A 146 24.16 -18.29 4.55
C GLY A 146 23.19 -19.46 4.76
N THR A 147 23.70 -20.59 5.18
CA THR A 147 22.90 -21.81 5.45
C THR A 147 21.90 -21.58 6.59
N ASP A 148 22.36 -20.94 7.68
CA ASP A 148 21.59 -20.84 8.93
C ASP A 148 21.19 -19.40 9.29
N SER A 149 21.59 -18.42 8.49
CA SER A 149 21.33 -17.00 8.73
C SER A 149 21.32 -16.18 7.46
N ALA A 150 20.74 -14.98 7.52
CA ALA A 150 20.86 -13.93 6.52
C ALA A 150 21.40 -12.64 7.16
N THR A 151 22.20 -11.88 6.40
CA THR A 151 22.85 -10.66 6.86
C THR A 151 22.47 -9.49 5.94
N ALA A 152 21.84 -8.46 6.50
CA ALA A 152 21.64 -7.17 5.86
C ALA A 152 22.84 -6.26 6.14
N SER A 153 23.32 -5.54 5.11
CA SER A 153 24.39 -4.56 5.22
C SER A 153 23.86 -3.17 4.97
N PHE A 154 24.33 -2.18 5.75
CA PHE A 154 23.89 -0.81 5.67
C PHE A 154 25.00 0.12 5.18
N ASP A 155 24.61 1.27 4.61
CA ASP A 155 25.55 2.25 4.03
C ASP A 155 26.49 2.91 5.05
N ASP A 156 26.12 2.89 6.34
CA ASP A 156 26.98 3.33 7.45
C ASP A 156 28.07 2.31 7.86
N GLY A 157 28.18 1.18 7.12
CA GLY A 157 29.15 0.11 7.37
C GLY A 157 28.71 -0.88 8.46
N THR A 158 27.57 -0.69 9.10
CA THR A 158 27.02 -1.67 10.06
C THR A 158 26.28 -2.79 9.35
N HIS A 159 25.97 -3.85 10.06
CA HIS A 159 25.21 -4.98 9.54
C HIS A 159 24.36 -5.61 10.65
N PHE A 160 23.32 -6.29 10.23
CA PHE A 160 22.46 -7.14 11.09
C PHE A 160 22.47 -8.54 10.55
N THR A 161 22.66 -9.55 11.42
CA THR A 161 22.55 -10.96 11.07
C THR A 161 21.46 -11.60 11.92
N GLY A 162 20.52 -12.27 11.26
CA GLY A 162 19.40 -12.96 11.88
C GLY A 162 19.03 -14.24 11.16
N ASP A 163 18.01 -14.94 11.65
CA ASP A 163 17.46 -16.12 11.02
C ASP A 163 16.76 -15.80 9.69
N VAL A 164 16.19 -14.61 9.57
CA VAL A 164 15.43 -14.16 8.39
C VAL A 164 15.54 -12.64 8.20
N ILE A 165 15.59 -12.19 6.94
CA ILE A 165 15.49 -10.80 6.53
C ILE A 165 14.22 -10.62 5.70
N ILE A 166 13.39 -9.65 6.10
CA ILE A 166 12.14 -9.30 5.43
C ILE A 166 12.24 -7.88 4.87
N GLY A 167 12.11 -7.72 3.55
CA GLY A 167 12.16 -6.43 2.86
C GLY A 167 10.77 -5.81 2.73
N PHE A 168 10.57 -4.66 3.39
CA PHE A 168 9.49 -3.70 3.20
C PHE A 168 10.04 -2.37 2.67
N ASP A 169 11.15 -2.40 1.94
CA ASP A 169 11.96 -1.25 1.55
C ASP A 169 11.47 -0.55 0.27
N GLY A 170 10.18 -0.75 -0.06
CA GLY A 170 9.46 0.00 -1.06
C GLY A 170 9.83 -0.35 -2.50
N ILE A 171 9.29 0.41 -3.43
CA ILE A 171 9.42 0.16 -4.88
C ILE A 171 10.89 0.12 -5.36
N LYS A 172 11.80 0.86 -4.73
CA LYS A 172 13.26 0.87 -5.02
C LYS A 172 14.05 -0.12 -4.15
N SER A 173 13.45 -1.24 -3.77
CA SER A 173 13.99 -2.23 -2.84
C SER A 173 15.42 -2.66 -3.15
N ALA A 174 16.29 -2.59 -2.14
CA ALA A 174 17.63 -3.17 -2.16
C ALA A 174 17.62 -4.66 -1.78
N VAL A 175 16.55 -5.15 -1.15
CA VAL A 175 16.39 -6.57 -0.79
C VAL A 175 15.90 -7.40 -1.98
N ARG A 176 15.06 -6.84 -2.87
CA ARG A 176 14.46 -7.55 -4.01
C ARG A 176 15.44 -8.30 -4.89
N PRO A 177 16.61 -7.78 -5.29
CA PRO A 177 17.58 -8.52 -6.10
C PRO A 177 18.00 -9.85 -5.48
N HIS A 178 17.96 -9.98 -4.15
CA HIS A 178 18.45 -11.16 -3.44
C HIS A 178 17.45 -12.32 -3.39
N VAL A 179 16.19 -12.08 -3.75
CA VAL A 179 15.17 -13.13 -3.89
C VAL A 179 14.97 -13.55 -5.34
N LEU A 180 15.34 -12.71 -6.31
CA LEU A 180 15.21 -13.01 -7.72
C LEU A 180 16.28 -14.00 -8.20
N PRO A 181 16.05 -14.75 -9.29
CA PRO A 181 17.08 -15.54 -9.94
C PRO A 181 18.26 -14.63 -10.39
N PRO A 182 19.51 -15.12 -10.31
CA PRO A 182 20.69 -14.31 -10.67
C PRO A 182 20.64 -13.71 -12.08
N GLU A 183 20.03 -14.41 -13.04
CA GLU A 183 19.84 -13.97 -14.41
C GLU A 183 18.88 -12.78 -14.55
N GLN A 184 18.05 -12.51 -13.53
CA GLN A 184 17.13 -11.39 -13.48
C GLN A 184 17.64 -10.21 -12.62
N TYR A 185 18.85 -10.32 -12.05
CA TYR A 185 19.45 -9.24 -11.28
C TYR A 185 19.69 -8.01 -12.18
N GLY A 186 19.06 -6.89 -11.82
CA GLY A 186 19.15 -5.65 -12.58
C GLY A 186 18.21 -5.53 -13.79
N GLU A 187 17.54 -6.62 -14.20
CA GLU A 187 16.51 -6.56 -15.26
C GLU A 187 15.16 -6.09 -14.74
N ILE A 188 14.82 -6.47 -13.50
CA ILE A 188 13.56 -6.11 -12.87
C ILE A 188 13.72 -4.80 -12.11
N THR A 189 13.34 -3.72 -12.76
CA THR A 189 13.31 -2.37 -12.21
C THR A 189 11.91 -1.79 -12.29
N PRO A 190 11.55 -0.85 -11.40
CA PRO A 190 10.32 -0.09 -11.56
C PRO A 190 10.27 0.59 -12.94
N PHE A 191 9.12 0.56 -13.57
CA PHE A 191 8.90 1.25 -14.84
C PHE A 191 7.78 2.28 -14.70
N TRP A 192 7.87 3.35 -15.51
CA TRP A 192 6.82 4.35 -15.56
C TRP A 192 5.61 3.81 -16.31
N SER A 193 4.42 3.96 -15.71
CA SER A 193 3.15 3.47 -16.27
C SER A 193 2.61 4.30 -17.46
N GLY A 194 3.23 5.43 -17.79
CA GLY A 194 2.68 6.41 -18.74
C GLY A 194 1.74 7.43 -18.09
N THR A 195 1.49 7.27 -16.78
CA THR A 195 0.55 8.12 -16.04
C THR A 195 1.27 9.11 -15.16
N TYR A 196 0.83 10.35 -15.20
CA TYR A 196 1.12 11.37 -14.19
C TYR A 196 -0.08 11.59 -13.27
N ALA A 197 0.20 11.86 -12.00
CA ALA A 197 -0.79 12.23 -11.00
C ALA A 197 -0.45 13.62 -10.42
N TYR A 198 -1.31 14.59 -10.63
CA TYR A 198 -1.27 15.88 -9.93
C TYR A 198 -1.93 15.70 -8.57
N ARG A 199 -1.27 16.16 -7.51
CA ARG A 199 -1.74 16.00 -6.15
C ARG A 199 -1.83 17.32 -5.41
N GLY A 200 -2.86 17.43 -4.57
CA GLY A 200 -3.05 18.53 -3.65
C GLY A 200 -3.96 18.19 -2.49
N MET A 201 -3.87 18.98 -1.44
CA MET A 201 -4.74 18.95 -0.27
C MET A 201 -5.47 20.28 -0.18
N ILE A 202 -6.77 20.25 -0.05
CA ILE A 202 -7.64 21.44 -0.01
C ILE A 202 -8.33 21.48 1.38
N PRO A 203 -8.33 22.63 2.08
CA PRO A 203 -9.24 22.81 3.22
C PRO A 203 -10.69 22.59 2.76
N THR A 204 -11.41 21.71 3.43
CA THR A 204 -12.78 21.30 3.02
C THR A 204 -13.70 22.49 2.84
N ARG A 205 -13.60 23.47 3.77
CA ARG A 205 -14.42 24.71 3.69
C ARG A 205 -14.14 25.53 2.42
N ASP A 206 -12.86 25.58 1.98
CA ASP A 206 -12.49 26.35 0.79
C ASP A 206 -13.07 25.69 -0.47
N LEU A 207 -13.04 24.36 -0.51
CA LEU A 207 -13.66 23.58 -1.58
C LEU A 207 -15.19 23.73 -1.59
N GLU A 208 -15.85 23.69 -0.43
CA GLU A 208 -17.30 23.92 -0.34
C GLU A 208 -17.69 25.28 -0.93
N ILE A 209 -16.93 26.34 -0.61
CA ILE A 209 -17.15 27.69 -1.14
C ILE A 209 -16.95 27.73 -2.65
N ALA A 210 -15.88 27.11 -3.15
CA ALA A 210 -15.57 27.08 -4.59
C ALA A 210 -16.63 26.31 -5.39
N LEU A 211 -17.09 25.17 -4.88
CA LEU A 211 -18.16 24.37 -5.47
C LEU A 211 -19.47 25.19 -5.57
N GLU A 212 -19.89 25.83 -4.48
CA GLU A 212 -21.09 26.66 -4.44
C GLU A 212 -21.00 27.85 -5.43
N ALA A 213 -19.83 28.48 -5.52
CA ALA A 213 -19.59 29.59 -6.46
C ALA A 213 -19.71 29.16 -7.93
N LYS A 214 -19.44 27.91 -8.24
CA LYS A 214 -19.60 27.30 -9.58
C LYS A 214 -20.98 26.65 -9.79
N GLY A 215 -21.89 26.71 -8.80
CA GLY A 215 -23.23 26.13 -8.87
C GLY A 215 -23.29 24.63 -8.60
N SER A 216 -22.22 24.05 -8.04
CA SER A 216 -22.13 22.64 -7.68
C SER A 216 -22.49 22.40 -6.22
N GLU A 217 -22.82 21.14 -5.86
CA GLU A 217 -23.23 20.77 -4.52
C GLU A 217 -22.04 20.73 -3.54
N LYS A 218 -22.16 21.39 -2.38
CA LYS A 218 -21.13 21.35 -1.32
C LYS A 218 -20.78 19.96 -0.83
N ARG A 219 -21.76 19.03 -0.84
CA ARG A 219 -21.54 17.66 -0.36
C ARG A 219 -20.44 16.91 -1.15
N LEU A 220 -20.13 17.34 -2.37
CA LEU A 220 -19.04 16.76 -3.17
C LEU A 220 -17.66 16.92 -2.51
N ALA A 221 -17.51 17.83 -1.54
CA ALA A 221 -16.31 17.94 -0.72
C ALA A 221 -16.25 16.90 0.42
N LEU A 222 -17.39 16.29 0.80
CA LEU A 222 -17.50 15.39 1.96
C LEU A 222 -17.73 13.93 1.56
N VAL A 223 -18.20 13.68 0.36
CA VAL A 223 -18.45 12.34 -0.17
C VAL A 223 -17.37 12.02 -1.21
N PRO A 224 -16.72 10.86 -1.17
CA PRO A 224 -15.68 10.50 -2.15
C PRO A 224 -16.21 10.55 -3.58
N GLN A 225 -15.50 11.25 -4.46
CA GLN A 225 -15.88 11.45 -5.86
C GLN A 225 -14.81 10.93 -6.80
N MET A 226 -15.22 10.35 -7.92
CA MET A 226 -14.38 9.97 -9.03
C MET A 226 -14.98 10.54 -10.33
N TYR A 227 -14.27 11.45 -10.97
CA TYR A 227 -14.66 12.06 -12.25
C TYR A 227 -13.90 11.40 -13.36
N LEU A 228 -14.62 10.80 -14.31
CA LEU A 228 -14.09 9.98 -15.40
C LEU A 228 -14.03 10.75 -16.71
N GLY A 229 -13.03 10.49 -17.54
CA GLY A 229 -12.92 11.08 -18.87
C GLY A 229 -11.79 10.47 -19.67
N LYS A 230 -11.78 10.71 -20.98
CA LYS A 230 -10.81 10.10 -21.88
C LYS A 230 -9.38 10.46 -21.47
N ASP A 231 -8.54 9.45 -21.25
CA ASP A 231 -7.13 9.48 -20.88
C ASP A 231 -6.83 10.26 -19.59
N ARG A 232 -7.84 10.53 -18.74
CA ARG A 232 -7.68 11.24 -17.47
C ARG A 232 -8.86 11.03 -16.53
N HIS A 233 -8.61 11.13 -15.24
CA HIS A 233 -9.66 11.11 -14.22
C HIS A 233 -9.22 11.90 -12.98
N ILE A 234 -10.19 12.32 -12.15
CA ILE A 234 -9.92 13.04 -10.90
C ILE A 234 -10.61 12.27 -9.77
N LEU A 235 -9.90 12.05 -8.67
CA LEU A 235 -10.49 11.55 -7.43
C LEU A 235 -10.35 12.56 -6.31
N THR A 236 -11.37 12.61 -5.46
CA THR A 236 -11.37 13.40 -4.23
C THR A 236 -11.95 12.58 -3.08
N PHE A 237 -11.39 12.73 -1.89
CA PHE A 237 -11.95 12.18 -0.68
C PHE A 237 -11.48 12.94 0.57
N PRO A 238 -12.33 13.00 1.62
CA PRO A 238 -11.98 13.68 2.85
C PRO A 238 -10.91 12.91 3.64
N VAL A 239 -10.07 13.67 4.37
CA VAL A 239 -9.09 13.16 5.32
C VAL A 239 -9.00 14.11 6.53
N LYS A 240 -8.31 13.70 7.60
CA LYS A 240 -8.14 14.48 8.84
C LYS A 240 -9.47 14.89 9.46
N GLN A 241 -10.38 13.92 9.63
CA GLN A 241 -11.72 14.14 10.15
C GLN A 241 -12.48 15.19 9.33
N SER A 242 -12.43 15.01 8.01
CA SER A 242 -13.05 15.87 7.01
C SER A 242 -12.61 17.35 7.05
N GLN A 243 -11.43 17.65 7.62
CA GLN A 243 -10.86 19.00 7.60
C GLN A 243 -10.17 19.30 6.27
N LEU A 244 -9.65 18.28 5.59
CA LEU A 244 -8.98 18.39 4.31
C LEU A 244 -9.63 17.44 3.31
N VAL A 245 -9.58 17.82 2.03
CA VAL A 245 -9.92 16.96 0.90
C VAL A 245 -8.63 16.61 0.17
N ASN A 246 -8.33 15.32 0.08
CA ASN A 246 -7.25 14.81 -0.76
C ASN A 246 -7.70 14.80 -2.21
N VAL A 247 -6.91 15.37 -3.10
CA VAL A 247 -7.18 15.42 -4.54
C VAL A 247 -6.05 14.76 -5.29
N VAL A 248 -6.41 13.88 -6.24
CA VAL A 248 -5.47 13.32 -7.21
C VAL A 248 -6.10 13.40 -8.60
N ALA A 249 -5.44 14.10 -9.51
CA ALA A 249 -5.87 14.25 -10.89
C ALA A 249 -4.86 13.55 -11.82
N PHE A 250 -5.33 12.53 -12.54
CA PHE A 250 -4.50 11.66 -13.36
C PHE A 250 -4.60 12.02 -14.82
N ILE A 251 -3.48 11.88 -15.54
CA ILE A 251 -3.42 11.89 -17.00
C ILE A 251 -2.49 10.78 -17.46
N THR A 252 -2.93 10.02 -18.47
CA THR A 252 -2.17 8.90 -19.04
C THR A 252 -1.90 9.17 -20.51
N ASP A 253 -0.64 9.05 -20.92
CA ASP A 253 -0.24 9.06 -22.33
C ASP A 253 -0.26 7.62 -22.87
N ARG A 254 -1.26 7.32 -23.68
CA ARG A 254 -1.43 6.02 -24.37
C ARG A 254 -0.92 6.03 -25.80
N SER A 255 -0.31 7.12 -26.25
CA SER A 255 0.19 7.23 -27.63
C SER A 255 1.43 6.39 -27.88
N ILE A 256 2.18 6.04 -26.83
CA ILE A 256 3.43 5.29 -26.89
C ILE A 256 3.31 3.98 -26.10
N PRO A 257 3.42 2.82 -26.75
CA PRO A 257 3.50 1.54 -26.01
C PRO A 257 4.79 1.49 -25.16
N ASN A 258 4.68 1.00 -23.91
CA ASN A 258 5.79 0.90 -22.96
C ASN A 258 6.55 2.22 -22.81
N PRO A 259 5.89 3.29 -22.35
CA PRO A 259 6.47 4.61 -22.26
C PRO A 259 7.66 4.61 -21.30
N LYS A 260 8.63 5.47 -21.57
CA LYS A 260 9.75 5.74 -20.66
C LYS A 260 9.61 7.16 -20.14
N LEU A 261 9.88 7.32 -18.85
CA LEU A 261 9.94 8.65 -18.27
C LEU A 261 11.00 9.46 -19.05
N PRO A 262 10.69 10.68 -19.52
CA PRO A 262 11.65 11.52 -20.24
C PRO A 262 12.96 11.70 -19.47
N GLU A 263 14.07 11.76 -20.21
CA GLU A 263 15.40 11.91 -19.60
C GLU A 263 15.49 13.23 -18.82
N GLY A 264 15.94 13.15 -17.57
CA GLY A 264 16.05 14.29 -16.67
C GLY A 264 14.78 14.65 -15.90
N GLU A 265 13.67 13.94 -16.12
CA GLU A 265 12.47 14.11 -15.29
C GLU A 265 12.59 13.37 -13.94
N GLU A 266 12.28 14.09 -12.87
CA GLU A 266 12.17 13.52 -11.53
C GLU A 266 10.81 12.83 -11.35
N TRP A 267 10.76 11.79 -10.50
CA TRP A 267 9.52 11.09 -10.19
C TRP A 267 8.47 11.98 -9.54
N VAL A 268 8.91 13.00 -8.82
CA VAL A 268 8.04 13.97 -8.13
C VAL A 268 8.58 15.36 -8.39
N GLN A 269 7.72 16.25 -8.90
CA GLN A 269 8.06 17.64 -9.22
C GLN A 269 7.00 18.59 -8.73
N ALA A 270 7.40 19.76 -8.23
CA ALA A 270 6.48 20.89 -8.09
C ALA A 270 6.19 21.46 -9.48
N VAL A 271 4.93 21.72 -9.78
CA VAL A 271 4.49 22.28 -11.06
C VAL A 271 3.55 23.44 -10.85
N SER A 272 3.32 24.24 -11.90
CA SER A 272 2.39 25.35 -11.79
C SER A 272 0.93 24.89 -11.79
N GLN A 273 0.07 25.61 -11.10
CA GLN A 273 -1.38 25.39 -11.17
C GLN A 273 -1.89 25.51 -12.62
N ALA A 274 -1.33 26.44 -13.40
CA ALA A 274 -1.73 26.64 -14.80
C ALA A 274 -1.50 25.38 -15.64
N GLU A 275 -0.37 24.69 -15.47
CA GLU A 275 -0.10 23.41 -16.16
C GLU A 275 -1.19 22.38 -15.87
N MET A 276 -1.55 22.21 -14.59
CA MET A 276 -2.60 21.27 -14.20
C MET A 276 -3.97 21.67 -14.77
N LEU A 277 -4.33 22.97 -14.70
CA LEU A 277 -5.60 23.46 -15.22
C LEU A 277 -5.71 23.30 -16.76
N ASP A 278 -4.62 23.52 -17.49
CA ASP A 278 -4.58 23.33 -18.94
C ASP A 278 -4.84 21.88 -19.33
N VAL A 279 -4.30 20.93 -18.57
CA VAL A 279 -4.56 19.48 -18.78
C VAL A 279 -6.04 19.15 -18.66
N PHE A 280 -6.77 19.78 -17.73
CA PHE A 280 -8.19 19.55 -17.48
C PHE A 280 -9.10 20.65 -18.05
N ALA A 281 -8.62 21.40 -19.04
CA ALA A 281 -9.44 22.42 -19.72
C ALA A 281 -10.71 21.79 -20.32
N GLY A 282 -11.83 22.47 -20.14
CA GLY A 282 -13.14 22.01 -20.64
C GLY A 282 -13.83 20.95 -19.77
N TRP A 283 -13.25 20.60 -18.63
CA TRP A 283 -13.95 19.77 -17.63
C TRP A 283 -15.00 20.60 -16.88
N SER A 284 -15.88 19.91 -16.20
CA SER A 284 -17.05 20.47 -15.52
C SER A 284 -16.75 21.58 -14.51
N PRO A 285 -17.73 22.41 -14.16
CA PRO A 285 -17.56 23.43 -13.13
C PRO A 285 -17.07 22.90 -11.78
N ALA A 286 -17.52 21.70 -11.35
CA ALA A 286 -17.03 21.08 -10.10
C ALA A 286 -15.55 20.69 -10.22
N CYS A 287 -15.15 20.06 -11.32
CA CYS A 287 -13.75 19.71 -11.56
C CYS A 287 -12.84 20.95 -11.60
N GLN A 288 -13.28 22.03 -12.25
CA GLN A 288 -12.54 23.29 -12.26
C GLN A 288 -12.43 23.89 -10.84
N ALA A 289 -13.51 23.88 -10.04
CA ALA A 289 -13.50 24.36 -8.66
C ALA A 289 -12.47 23.57 -7.81
N ILE A 290 -12.44 22.24 -7.95
CA ILE A 290 -11.50 21.37 -7.25
C ILE A 290 -10.05 21.77 -7.59
N LEU A 291 -9.71 21.85 -8.87
CA LEU A 291 -8.34 22.11 -9.32
C LEU A 291 -7.89 23.55 -9.03
N GLU A 292 -8.77 24.53 -9.14
CA GLU A 292 -8.50 25.95 -8.79
C GLU A 292 -8.17 26.11 -7.29
N CYS A 293 -8.60 25.22 -6.42
CA CYS A 293 -8.26 25.21 -4.99
C CYS A 293 -6.87 24.63 -4.68
N ILE A 294 -6.09 24.20 -5.66
CA ILE A 294 -4.75 23.64 -5.47
C ILE A 294 -3.71 24.64 -6.03
N PRO A 295 -3.19 25.58 -5.22
CA PRO A 295 -2.27 26.62 -5.71
C PRO A 295 -0.89 26.08 -6.07
N GLU A 296 -0.42 25.06 -5.40
CA GLU A 296 0.93 24.48 -5.51
C GLU A 296 0.85 22.96 -5.71
N PRO A 297 0.41 22.50 -6.89
CA PRO A 297 0.32 21.07 -7.14
C PRO A 297 1.71 20.42 -7.27
N THR A 298 1.80 19.15 -6.88
CA THR A 298 2.93 18.28 -7.22
C THR A 298 2.52 17.30 -8.30
N ARG A 299 3.38 17.09 -9.31
CA ARG A 299 3.20 16.06 -10.35
C ARG A 299 4.05 14.85 -10.03
N TRP A 300 3.44 13.68 -10.03
CA TRP A 300 4.05 12.39 -9.72
C TRP A 300 4.03 11.50 -10.97
N ALA A 301 5.19 11.09 -11.45
CA ALA A 301 5.29 10.04 -12.47
C ALA A 301 5.04 8.69 -11.79
N LEU A 302 3.93 8.04 -12.11
CA LEU A 302 3.54 6.80 -11.45
C LEU A 302 4.36 5.62 -11.98
N HIS A 303 4.98 4.90 -11.06
CA HIS A 303 5.78 3.72 -11.34
C HIS A 303 5.17 2.48 -10.70
N GLU A 304 5.34 1.36 -11.36
CA GLU A 304 4.95 0.05 -10.88
C GLU A 304 6.05 -0.99 -11.15
N LEU A 305 5.88 -2.18 -10.60
CA LEU A 305 6.73 -3.33 -10.89
C LEU A 305 6.01 -4.29 -11.83
N PRO A 306 6.73 -5.03 -12.69
CA PRO A 306 6.16 -6.20 -13.33
C PRO A 306 5.81 -7.25 -12.27
N GLU A 307 4.90 -8.17 -12.58
CA GLU A 307 4.66 -9.33 -11.74
C GLU A 307 5.97 -10.12 -11.56
N LEU A 308 6.40 -10.28 -10.31
CA LEU A 308 7.62 -11.02 -9.99
C LEU A 308 7.35 -12.53 -9.99
N ALA A 309 8.32 -13.33 -10.40
CA ALA A 309 8.18 -14.80 -10.37
C ALA A 309 8.15 -15.37 -8.95
N ARG A 310 8.71 -14.65 -7.98
CA ARG A 310 8.79 -15.05 -6.57
C ARG A 310 8.99 -13.86 -5.64
N TYR A 311 8.63 -14.04 -4.37
CA TYR A 311 8.83 -13.06 -3.29
C TYR A 311 9.83 -13.53 -2.25
N GLN A 312 10.21 -14.81 -2.25
CA GLN A 312 11.15 -15.36 -1.28
C GLN A 312 12.26 -16.18 -1.94
N ARG A 313 13.39 -16.24 -1.25
CA ARG A 313 14.47 -17.19 -1.49
C ARG A 313 15.16 -17.51 -0.18
N ASP A 314 15.17 -18.80 0.20
CA ASP A 314 15.77 -19.29 1.43
C ASP A 314 15.31 -18.50 2.68
N ARG A 315 16.17 -17.59 3.18
CA ARG A 315 15.93 -16.81 4.41
C ARG A 315 15.60 -15.34 4.16
N VAL A 316 15.31 -14.98 2.92
CA VAL A 316 14.97 -13.61 2.53
C VAL A 316 13.61 -13.60 1.84
N LEU A 317 12.76 -12.68 2.26
CA LEU A 317 11.44 -12.44 1.68
C LEU A 317 11.25 -10.94 1.46
N ILE A 318 10.52 -10.57 0.42
CA ILE A 318 10.05 -9.20 0.15
C ILE A 318 8.53 -9.14 0.25
N MET A 319 8.01 -8.01 0.74
CA MET A 319 6.58 -7.77 0.97
C MET A 319 6.21 -6.31 0.62
N GLY A 320 4.92 -6.04 0.48
CA GLY A 320 4.45 -4.71 0.11
C GLY A 320 5.03 -4.23 -1.21
N GLU A 321 5.34 -2.94 -1.35
CA GLU A 321 5.87 -2.37 -2.60
C GLU A 321 7.24 -2.93 -3.01
N ALA A 322 7.99 -3.56 -2.11
CA ALA A 322 9.21 -4.27 -2.48
C ALA A 322 8.92 -5.49 -3.37
N ALA A 323 7.75 -6.11 -3.20
CA ALA A 323 7.29 -7.29 -3.93
C ALA A 323 6.30 -6.95 -5.06
N HIS A 324 5.33 -6.06 -4.82
CA HIS A 324 4.17 -5.86 -5.69
C HIS A 324 3.74 -4.39 -5.79
N ALA A 325 4.70 -3.46 -5.98
CA ALA A 325 4.37 -2.07 -6.25
C ALA A 325 3.45 -1.93 -7.46
N LEU A 326 2.41 -1.14 -7.32
CA LEU A 326 1.31 -1.02 -8.29
C LEU A 326 0.87 0.44 -8.42
N VAL A 327 0.22 0.77 -9.54
CA VAL A 327 -0.46 2.06 -9.72
C VAL A 327 -1.64 2.21 -8.77
N PRO A 328 -2.00 3.44 -8.30
CA PRO A 328 -2.89 3.62 -7.15
C PRO A 328 -4.39 3.59 -7.48
N HIS A 329 -4.80 3.18 -8.69
CA HIS A 329 -6.18 3.37 -9.18
C HIS A 329 -7.26 2.63 -8.38
N GLN A 330 -6.91 1.55 -7.67
CA GLN A 330 -7.83 0.83 -6.77
C GLN A 330 -7.66 1.22 -5.28
N GLY A 331 -6.65 2.02 -4.92
CA GLY A 331 -6.35 2.33 -3.53
C GLY A 331 -5.89 1.11 -2.70
N ALA A 332 -5.38 0.05 -3.34
CA ALA A 332 -5.20 -1.26 -2.69
C ALA A 332 -3.79 -1.52 -2.12
N GLY A 333 -2.76 -0.75 -2.51
CA GLY A 333 -1.36 -1.09 -2.21
C GLY A 333 -1.04 -1.21 -0.71
N ALA A 334 -1.42 -0.21 0.08
CA ALA A 334 -1.21 -0.24 1.54
C ALA A 334 -2.01 -1.37 2.20
N GLY A 335 -3.24 -1.64 1.71
CA GLY A 335 -4.05 -2.76 2.18
C GLY A 335 -3.39 -4.11 1.94
N GLN A 336 -2.76 -4.31 0.77
CA GLN A 336 -2.02 -5.53 0.48
C GLN A 336 -0.79 -5.70 1.38
N ALA A 337 -0.07 -4.63 1.68
CA ALA A 337 1.05 -4.68 2.63
C ALA A 337 0.59 -5.04 4.06
N LEU A 338 -0.60 -4.61 4.47
CA LEU A 338 -1.20 -4.97 5.77
C LEU A 338 -1.69 -6.43 5.80
N GLU A 339 -2.29 -6.92 4.71
CA GLU A 339 -2.62 -8.34 4.56
C GLU A 339 -1.36 -9.21 4.66
N ASP A 340 -0.29 -8.84 3.92
CA ASP A 340 1.01 -9.51 3.97
C ASP A 340 1.55 -9.55 5.41
N ALA A 341 1.55 -8.40 6.09
CA ALA A 341 2.02 -8.27 7.46
C ALA A 341 1.28 -9.20 8.42
N TYR A 342 -0.06 -9.27 8.30
CA TYR A 342 -0.88 -10.14 9.14
C TYR A 342 -0.57 -11.62 8.89
N VAL A 343 -0.58 -12.04 7.64
CA VAL A 343 -0.40 -13.45 7.26
C VAL A 343 0.97 -13.94 7.72
N LEU A 344 2.05 -13.23 7.37
CA LEU A 344 3.40 -13.67 7.75
C LEU A 344 3.65 -13.59 9.26
N ALA A 345 3.19 -12.51 9.92
CA ALA A 345 3.34 -12.41 11.38
C ALA A 345 2.68 -13.58 12.11
N THR A 346 1.49 -13.99 11.67
CA THR A 346 0.77 -15.13 12.25
C THR A 346 1.48 -16.45 12.02
N LEU A 347 2.12 -16.64 10.85
CA LEU A 347 2.90 -17.85 10.55
C LEU A 347 4.20 -17.91 11.35
N LEU A 348 4.93 -16.80 11.47
CA LEU A 348 6.19 -16.74 12.23
C LEU A 348 5.97 -16.84 13.75
N ALA A 349 4.84 -16.33 14.25
CA ALA A 349 4.44 -16.46 15.66
C ALA A 349 3.99 -17.88 16.03
N ASP A 350 3.71 -18.76 15.05
CA ASP A 350 3.33 -20.13 15.33
C ASP A 350 4.44 -20.87 16.12
N ALA A 351 4.02 -21.55 17.18
CA ALA A 351 4.95 -22.26 18.09
C ALA A 351 5.78 -23.35 17.39
N SER A 352 5.40 -23.82 16.23
CA SER A 352 6.16 -24.79 15.42
C SER A 352 7.25 -24.16 14.55
N CYS A 353 7.17 -22.84 14.30
CA CYS A 353 8.17 -22.13 13.49
C CYS A 353 9.51 -22.00 14.23
N ARG A 354 10.60 -22.40 13.59
CA ARG A 354 11.98 -22.38 14.10
C ARG A 354 12.94 -21.96 13.00
N SER A 355 14.17 -21.64 13.38
CA SER A 355 15.22 -21.29 12.42
C SER A 355 15.43 -22.35 11.33
N HIS A 356 15.35 -23.64 11.67
CA HIS A 356 15.60 -24.73 10.71
C HIS A 356 14.48 -24.92 9.67
N ASN A 357 13.24 -24.45 9.95
CA ASN A 357 12.11 -24.58 9.02
C ASN A 357 11.55 -23.23 8.55
N VAL A 358 12.22 -22.11 8.84
CA VAL A 358 11.72 -20.77 8.50
C VAL A 358 11.56 -20.60 6.98
N SER A 359 12.47 -21.15 6.17
CA SER A 359 12.37 -21.08 4.71
C SER A 359 11.08 -21.73 4.18
N THR A 360 10.67 -22.88 4.76
CA THR A 360 9.41 -23.55 4.42
C THR A 360 8.19 -22.68 4.81
N VAL A 361 8.28 -21.97 5.95
CA VAL A 361 7.23 -21.03 6.37
C VAL A 361 7.12 -19.85 5.39
N LEU A 362 8.26 -19.31 4.94
CA LEU A 362 8.27 -18.24 3.93
C LEU A 362 7.71 -18.71 2.58
N SER A 363 8.00 -19.96 2.17
CA SER A 363 7.42 -20.57 0.97
C SER A 363 5.90 -20.73 1.08
N ALA A 364 5.39 -21.15 2.23
CA ALA A 364 3.95 -21.28 2.46
C ALA A 364 3.23 -19.91 2.42
N PHE A 365 3.87 -18.86 2.95
CA PHE A 365 3.39 -17.49 2.79
C PHE A 365 3.31 -17.08 1.31
N GLU A 366 4.39 -17.27 0.55
CA GLU A 366 4.42 -16.93 -0.88
C GLU A 366 3.32 -17.65 -1.66
N GLN A 367 3.09 -18.94 -1.42
CA GLN A 367 2.05 -19.73 -2.10
C GLN A 367 0.66 -19.12 -1.97
N VAL A 368 0.32 -18.54 -0.82
CA VAL A 368 -1.02 -17.98 -0.59
C VAL A 368 -1.13 -16.52 -1.01
N ARG A 369 -0.03 -15.75 -0.97
CA ARG A 369 -0.08 -14.31 -1.23
C ARG A 369 0.24 -13.92 -2.68
N HIS A 370 1.16 -14.63 -3.33
CA HIS A 370 1.68 -14.27 -4.65
C HIS A 370 0.59 -14.07 -5.70
N SER A 371 -0.28 -15.06 -5.91
CA SER A 371 -1.32 -14.97 -6.95
C SER A 371 -2.33 -13.84 -6.69
N ARG A 372 -2.65 -13.58 -5.40
CA ARG A 372 -3.54 -12.49 -5.00
C ARG A 372 -2.92 -11.13 -5.30
N THR A 373 -1.69 -10.88 -4.86
CA THR A 373 -1.02 -9.60 -5.07
C THR A 373 -0.75 -9.30 -6.53
N CYS A 374 -0.35 -10.29 -7.34
CA CYS A 374 -0.26 -10.17 -8.80
C CYS A 374 -1.62 -9.80 -9.43
N LYS A 375 -2.71 -10.43 -8.98
CA LYS A 375 -4.06 -10.05 -9.44
C LYS A 375 -4.39 -8.60 -9.07
N VAL A 376 -4.03 -8.14 -7.86
CA VAL A 376 -4.25 -6.75 -7.43
C VAL A 376 -3.44 -5.77 -8.29
N GLN A 377 -2.16 -6.08 -8.61
CA GLN A 377 -1.36 -5.26 -9.53
C GLN A 377 -2.05 -5.10 -10.88
N ARG A 378 -2.40 -6.21 -11.53
CA ARG A 378 -3.03 -6.22 -12.84
C ARG A 378 -4.36 -5.48 -12.85
N THR A 379 -5.26 -5.79 -11.92
CA THR A 379 -6.57 -5.15 -11.86
C THR A 379 -6.50 -3.68 -11.46
N SER A 380 -5.43 -3.24 -10.77
CA SER A 380 -5.21 -1.82 -10.49
C SER A 380 -4.78 -1.05 -11.74
N HIS A 381 -3.99 -1.66 -12.61
CA HIS A 381 -3.66 -1.11 -13.92
C HIS A 381 -4.94 -1.01 -14.80
N GLU A 382 -5.67 -2.12 -14.93
CA GLU A 382 -6.96 -2.19 -15.65
C GLU A 382 -7.97 -1.15 -15.14
N ALA A 383 -7.95 -0.84 -13.83
CA ALA A 383 -8.82 0.18 -13.25
C ALA A 383 -8.55 1.57 -13.84
N GLY A 384 -7.29 1.94 -13.98
CA GLY A 384 -6.91 3.20 -14.62
C GLY A 384 -7.45 3.30 -16.06
N ASP A 385 -7.35 2.18 -16.82
CA ASP A 385 -7.87 2.13 -18.18
C ASP A 385 -9.40 2.29 -18.20
N VAL A 386 -10.12 1.61 -17.31
CA VAL A 386 -11.59 1.75 -17.21
C VAL A 386 -12.01 3.18 -16.87
N TYR A 387 -11.34 3.81 -15.89
CA TYR A 387 -11.67 5.19 -15.47
C TYR A 387 -11.39 6.22 -16.56
N GLU A 388 -10.52 5.89 -17.48
CA GLU A 388 -10.06 6.75 -18.58
C GLU A 388 -10.60 6.33 -19.96
N TYR A 389 -11.70 5.55 -19.97
CA TYR A 389 -12.43 5.09 -21.17
C TYR A 389 -11.57 4.28 -22.15
N ALA A 390 -10.53 3.63 -21.65
CA ALA A 390 -9.63 2.76 -22.40
C ALA A 390 -9.74 1.28 -21.99
N GLY A 391 -10.65 0.94 -21.08
CA GLY A 391 -10.88 -0.44 -20.63
C GLY A 391 -11.26 -1.37 -21.77
N GLU A 392 -10.59 -2.53 -21.88
CA GLU A 392 -10.87 -3.52 -22.92
C GLU A 392 -12.32 -4.01 -22.85
N GLY A 393 -13.04 -3.92 -23.96
CA GLY A 393 -14.45 -4.31 -24.06
C GLY A 393 -15.45 -3.39 -23.38
N ILE A 394 -14.99 -2.30 -22.74
CA ILE A 394 -15.82 -1.32 -22.05
C ILE A 394 -15.78 0.03 -22.81
N GLY A 395 -14.57 0.58 -22.99
CA GLY A 395 -14.37 1.89 -23.61
C GLY A 395 -15.20 2.98 -22.93
N ASP A 396 -16.00 3.71 -23.73
CA ASP A 396 -16.92 4.76 -23.30
C ASP A 396 -18.41 4.31 -23.31
N ASP A 397 -18.67 3.00 -23.42
CA ASP A 397 -20.03 2.47 -23.26
C ASP A 397 -20.49 2.64 -21.79
N GLU A 398 -21.46 3.53 -21.59
CA GLU A 398 -21.90 3.89 -20.25
C GLU A 398 -22.53 2.73 -19.49
N ALA A 399 -23.23 1.82 -20.15
CA ALA A 399 -23.88 0.69 -19.49
C ALA A 399 -22.83 -0.33 -18.99
N GLU A 400 -21.84 -0.66 -19.83
CA GLU A 400 -20.73 -1.54 -19.47
C GLU A 400 -19.84 -0.91 -18.40
N LEU A 401 -19.60 0.40 -18.48
CA LEU A 401 -18.85 1.16 -17.48
C LEU A 401 -19.53 1.09 -16.10
N ILE A 402 -20.82 1.40 -16.02
CA ILE A 402 -21.60 1.35 -14.76
C ILE A 402 -21.54 -0.07 -14.18
N ASN A 403 -21.83 -1.09 -14.97
CA ASN A 403 -21.82 -2.49 -14.54
C ASN A 403 -20.44 -2.90 -13.95
N ASN A 404 -19.35 -2.48 -14.60
CA ASN A 404 -18.00 -2.72 -14.12
C ASN A 404 -17.73 -2.01 -12.80
N LEU A 405 -18.05 -0.71 -12.70
CA LEU A 405 -17.75 0.12 -11.53
C LEU A 405 -18.52 -0.33 -10.28
N GLU A 406 -19.71 -0.88 -10.41
CA GLU A 406 -20.52 -1.39 -9.29
C GLU A 406 -19.94 -2.68 -8.68
N SER A 407 -19.31 -3.54 -9.50
CA SER A 407 -18.92 -4.89 -9.07
C SER A 407 -17.42 -5.13 -8.96
N ARG A 408 -16.57 -4.28 -9.59
CA ARG A 408 -15.13 -4.53 -9.75
C ARG A 408 -14.34 -4.77 -8.46
N PHE A 409 -14.82 -4.25 -7.33
CA PHE A 409 -14.12 -4.36 -6.05
C PHE A 409 -14.53 -5.57 -5.21
N GLU A 410 -15.63 -6.26 -5.53
CA GLU A 410 -16.19 -7.34 -4.70
C GLU A 410 -15.15 -8.43 -4.38
N TRP A 411 -14.43 -8.91 -5.37
CA TRP A 411 -13.42 -9.96 -5.20
C TRP A 411 -12.25 -9.52 -4.30
N LEU A 412 -11.92 -8.22 -4.31
CA LEU A 412 -10.85 -7.63 -3.50
C LEU A 412 -11.31 -7.51 -2.04
N TRP A 413 -12.51 -6.99 -1.83
CA TRP A 413 -13.05 -6.66 -0.52
C TRP A 413 -13.55 -7.87 0.27
N ASN A 414 -14.11 -8.88 -0.40
CA ASN A 414 -14.64 -10.09 0.24
C ASN A 414 -13.55 -11.08 0.68
N HIS A 415 -12.27 -10.76 0.48
CA HIS A 415 -11.18 -11.62 0.92
C HIS A 415 -10.92 -11.50 2.42
N ASP A 416 -10.82 -12.63 3.10
CA ASP A 416 -10.38 -12.71 4.50
C ASP A 416 -8.92 -13.19 4.58
N PRO A 417 -7.95 -12.34 4.99
CA PRO A 417 -6.56 -12.76 5.13
C PRO A 417 -6.34 -13.92 6.12
N HIS A 418 -7.32 -14.20 6.99
CA HIS A 418 -7.25 -15.34 7.88
C HIS A 418 -7.37 -16.69 7.14
N GLU A 419 -8.08 -16.72 6.03
CA GLU A 419 -8.14 -17.90 5.15
C GLU A 419 -6.77 -18.21 4.54
N ASP A 420 -5.98 -17.19 4.18
CA ASP A 420 -4.59 -17.36 3.72
C ASP A 420 -3.73 -18.06 4.81
N VAL A 421 -3.88 -17.64 6.08
CA VAL A 421 -3.19 -18.28 7.21
C VAL A 421 -3.57 -19.75 7.34
N ILE A 422 -4.86 -20.06 7.23
CA ILE A 422 -5.34 -21.45 7.31
C ILE A 422 -4.77 -22.28 6.15
N ALA A 423 -4.81 -21.75 4.93
CA ALA A 423 -4.28 -22.42 3.75
C ALA A 423 -2.76 -22.68 3.87
N ALA A 424 -1.98 -21.66 4.26
CA ALA A 424 -0.55 -21.81 4.49
C ALA A 424 -0.21 -22.84 5.58
N LYS A 425 -0.92 -22.82 6.70
CA LYS A 425 -0.73 -23.83 7.77
C LYS A 425 -1.09 -25.25 7.34
N ASN A 426 -2.05 -25.40 6.45
CA ASN A 426 -2.40 -26.70 5.91
C ASN A 426 -1.31 -27.24 4.97
N SER A 427 -0.71 -26.39 4.11
CA SER A 427 0.42 -26.81 3.26
C SER A 427 1.63 -27.27 4.08
N LEU A 428 1.94 -26.57 5.18
CA LEU A 428 3.01 -26.95 6.12
C LEU A 428 2.80 -28.33 6.78
N LYS A 429 1.55 -28.72 7.05
CA LYS A 429 1.23 -30.04 7.62
C LYS A 429 1.43 -31.17 6.63
N PHE A 430 1.16 -30.96 5.36
CA PHE A 430 1.37 -31.97 4.31
C PHE A 430 2.86 -32.26 4.09
N GLU A 431 3.70 -31.23 4.05
CA GLU A 431 5.17 -31.40 3.89
C GLU A 431 5.79 -32.20 5.06
N THR A 432 5.27 -32.05 6.28
CA THR A 432 5.76 -32.83 7.44
C THR A 432 5.34 -34.29 7.39
N SER A 433 4.26 -34.67 6.69
CA SER A 433 3.78 -36.05 6.57
C SER A 433 4.47 -36.85 5.47
N GLU A 434 5.03 -36.19 4.44
CA GLU A 434 5.73 -36.89 3.35
C GLU A 434 7.20 -37.23 3.65
N ASN A 435 7.81 -36.60 4.67
CA ASN A 435 9.20 -36.86 5.06
C ASN A 435 9.42 -38.04 6.02
N TRP A 436 8.39 -38.86 6.28
CA TRP A 436 8.45 -40.06 7.14
C TRP A 436 8.02 -41.34 6.39
N GLY A 437 8.31 -41.42 5.08
CA GLY A 437 8.11 -42.59 4.25
C GLY A 437 9.41 -43.28 3.85
#